data_237c420aa8a11d3a5c6bcb38d269b28f
#
_entry.id   237c420aa8a11d3a5c6bcb38d269b28f
#
_cell.length_a   1.000
_cell.length_b   1.000
_cell.length_c   1.000
_cell.angle_alpha   90.00
_cell.angle_beta   90.00
_cell.angle_gamma   90.00
#
_symmetry.space_group_name_H-M   'P 1'
#
loop_
_entity.id
_entity.type
_entity.pdbx_description
1 polymer ?
#
loop_
_entity_poly.entity_id
_entity_poly.type
_entity_poly.pdbx_seq_one_letter_code
_entity_poly.pdbx_strand_id
1 'polypeptide(L)' 'MTIYTENGFKNRKDYLECMSEDYGVPYETVTMLADLNGRSEDFDGLITLLEDYSDDM' A
#
# COMPACT_ATOMS: atom_id res chain seq x y z
N MET A 1 -17.48 3.06 8.51
CA MET A 1 -16.03 3.10 8.64
C MET A 1 -15.37 2.06 7.78
N THR A 2 -14.21 2.37 7.25
CA THR A 2 -13.46 1.43 6.43
C THR A 2 -12.22 0.98 7.19
N ILE A 3 -11.57 -0.06 6.67
CA ILE A 3 -10.33 -0.54 7.27
C ILE A 3 -9.26 0.54 7.26
N TYR A 4 -9.31 1.47 6.31
CA TYR A 4 -8.35 2.57 6.24
C TYR A 4 -8.52 3.55 7.40
N THR A 5 -9.76 3.96 7.69
CA THR A 5 -10.03 4.87 8.79
C THR A 5 -9.74 4.21 10.13
N GLU A 6 -9.97 2.92 10.26
CA GLU A 6 -9.66 2.17 11.47
C GLU A 6 -8.17 2.14 11.76
N ASN A 7 -7.34 2.28 10.72
CA ASN A 7 -5.89 2.29 10.85
C ASN A 7 -5.29 3.69 10.79
N GLY A 8 -6.13 4.73 10.88
CA GLY A 8 -5.65 6.10 10.96
C GLY A 8 -5.48 6.80 9.63
N PHE A 9 -6.01 6.24 8.55
CA PHE A 9 -5.93 6.84 7.21
C PHE A 9 -7.30 7.38 6.83
N LYS A 10 -7.32 8.43 6.02
CA LYS A 10 -8.57 9.05 5.58
C LYS A 10 -9.32 8.16 4.58
N ASN A 11 -8.57 7.52 3.69
CA ASN A 11 -9.12 6.67 2.64
C ASN A 11 -7.98 5.83 2.05
N ARG A 12 -8.29 5.06 1.01
CA ARG A 12 -7.30 4.21 0.37
C ARG A 12 -6.15 5.00 -0.25
N LYS A 13 -6.48 6.15 -0.86
CA LYS A 13 -5.45 6.98 -1.47
C LYS A 13 -4.44 7.45 -0.44
N ASP A 14 -4.93 7.91 0.71
CA ASP A 14 -4.07 8.36 1.80
C ASP A 14 -3.16 7.23 2.28
N TYR A 15 -3.73 6.04 2.44
CA TYR A 15 -2.98 4.86 2.84
C TYR A 15 -1.88 4.54 1.83
N LEU A 16 -2.21 4.53 0.54
CA LEU A 16 -1.23 4.20 -0.50
C LEU A 16 -0.11 5.24 -0.58
N GLU A 17 -0.44 6.51 -0.38
CA GLU A 17 0.58 7.55 -0.33
C GLU A 17 1.53 7.34 0.85
N CYS A 18 1.01 6.95 2.00
CA CYS A 18 1.84 6.64 3.15
C CYS A 18 2.75 5.45 2.88
N MET A 19 2.22 4.42 2.22
CA MET A 19 3.02 3.26 1.88
C MET A 19 4.14 3.63 0.92
N SER A 20 3.85 4.52 -0.03
CA SER A 20 4.85 5.01 -0.97
C SER A 20 6.02 5.65 -0.22
N GLU A 21 5.73 6.48 0.75
CA GLU A 21 6.75 7.15 1.54
C GLU A 21 7.50 6.19 2.44
N ASP A 22 6.79 5.30 3.10
CA ASP A 22 7.37 4.37 4.05
C ASP A 22 8.36 3.41 3.40
N TYR A 23 8.04 2.93 2.20
CA TYR A 23 8.87 1.94 1.52
C TYR A 23 9.78 2.56 0.47
N GLY A 24 9.66 3.86 0.24
CA GLY A 24 10.46 4.53 -0.77
C GLY A 24 10.16 4.05 -2.18
N VAL A 25 8.91 3.67 -2.43
CA VAL A 25 8.44 3.17 -3.71
C VAL A 25 7.57 4.24 -4.37
N PRO A 26 7.70 4.50 -5.67
CA PRO A 26 6.86 5.50 -6.34
C PRO A 26 5.38 5.21 -6.15
N TYR A 27 4.59 6.25 -5.95
CA TYR A 27 3.15 6.10 -5.75
C TYR A 27 2.49 5.31 -6.87
N GLU A 28 2.91 5.55 -8.10
CA GLU A 28 2.38 4.82 -9.26
C GLU A 28 2.59 3.32 -9.12
N THR A 29 3.75 2.93 -8.64
CA THR A 29 4.07 1.52 -8.44
C THR A 29 3.24 0.94 -7.31
N VAL A 30 3.08 1.70 -6.22
CA VAL A 30 2.26 1.23 -5.10
C VAL A 30 0.81 1.01 -5.54
N THR A 31 0.25 1.95 -6.30
CA THR A 31 -1.13 1.80 -6.78
C THR A 31 -1.28 0.64 -7.74
N MET A 32 -0.29 0.43 -8.60
CA MET A 32 -0.32 -0.69 -9.53
C MET A 32 -0.31 -2.02 -8.78
N LEU A 33 0.56 -2.16 -7.81
CA LEU A 33 0.63 -3.39 -7.01
C LEU A 33 -0.66 -3.59 -6.21
N ALA A 34 -1.22 -2.51 -5.68
CA ALA A 34 -2.47 -2.59 -4.93
C ALA A 34 -3.62 -3.04 -5.82
N ASP A 35 -3.67 -2.53 -7.05
CA ASP A 35 -4.72 -2.92 -7.99
C ASP A 35 -4.59 -4.39 -8.42
N LEU A 36 -3.37 -4.85 -8.63
CA LEU A 36 -3.13 -6.25 -8.98
C LEU A 36 -3.57 -7.19 -7.87
N ASN A 37 -3.35 -6.77 -6.64
CA ASN A 37 -3.62 -7.60 -5.48
C ASN A 37 -5.08 -7.51 -5.00
N GLY A 38 -5.73 -6.38 -5.26
CA GLY A 38 -7.10 -6.13 -4.83
C GLY A 38 -7.16 -5.47 -3.46
N ARG A 39 -8.27 -4.78 -3.22
CA ARG A 39 -8.46 -4.00 -1.99
C ARG A 39 -8.41 -4.84 -0.71
N SER A 40 -8.88 -6.07 -0.79
CA SER A 40 -8.93 -6.93 0.38
C SER A 40 -7.54 -7.31 0.88
N GLU A 41 -6.53 -7.13 0.03
CA GLU A 41 -5.15 -7.51 0.38
C GLU A 41 -4.27 -6.30 0.68
N ASP A 42 -4.85 -5.10 0.80
CA ASP A 42 -4.06 -3.88 1.02
C ASP A 42 -3.25 -3.94 2.32
N PHE A 43 -3.75 -4.58 3.34
CA PHE A 43 -3.07 -4.66 4.63
C PHE A 43 -2.36 -5.99 4.84
N ASP A 44 -2.23 -6.78 3.80
CA ASP A 44 -1.63 -8.10 3.87
C ASP A 44 -0.73 -8.35 2.67
N GLY A 45 -1.33 -8.75 1.54
CA GLY A 45 -0.55 -9.05 0.34
C GLY A 45 0.22 -7.85 -0.20
N LEU A 46 -0.38 -6.67 -0.17
CA LEU A 46 0.30 -5.47 -0.65
C LEU A 46 1.54 -5.17 0.16
N ILE A 47 1.47 -5.30 1.47
CA ILE A 47 2.61 -5.05 2.34
C ILE A 47 3.73 -6.03 1.99
N THR A 48 3.40 -7.28 1.79
CA THR A 48 4.39 -8.29 1.39
C THR A 48 5.06 -7.93 0.07
N LEU A 49 4.27 -7.48 -0.91
CA LEU A 49 4.81 -7.07 -2.20
C LEU A 49 5.74 -5.88 -2.07
N LEU A 50 5.38 -4.92 -1.24
CA LEU A 50 6.20 -3.73 -1.03
C LEU A 50 7.50 -4.07 -0.32
N GLU A 51 7.45 -4.97 0.62
CA GLU A 51 8.65 -5.45 1.30
C GLU A 51 9.61 -6.12 0.32
N ASP A 52 9.06 -6.98 -0.53
CA ASP A 52 9.86 -7.63 -1.57
C ASP A 52 10.45 -6.62 -2.55
N TYR A 53 9.66 -5.65 -2.94
CA TYR A 53 10.11 -4.63 -3.89
C TYR A 53 11.23 -3.78 -3.30
N SER A 54 11.10 -3.37 -2.05
CA SER A 54 12.10 -2.53 -1.41
C SER A 54 13.36 -3.30 -1.03
N ASP A 55 13.23 -4.60 -0.79
CA ASP A 55 14.36 -5.46 -0.46
C ASP A 55 15.27 -5.74 -1.65
N ASP A 56 14.79 -5.47 -2.83
CA ASP A 56 15.50 -5.76 -4.08
C ASP A 56 16.62 -4.73 -4.35
N MET A 57 16.95 -3.97 -3.37
CA MET A 57 17.99 -2.95 -3.48
C MET A 57 19.35 -3.51 -3.06
#